data_07dadfa5e87bc220514c9a35ee8fcbbb
#
_entry.id   07dadfa5e87bc220514c9a35ee8fcbbb
#
_cell.length_a   1.000
_cell.length_b   1.000
_cell.length_c   1.000
_cell.angle_alpha   90.00
_cell.angle_beta   90.00
_cell.angle_gamma   90.00
#
_symmetry.space_group_name_H-M   'P 1'
#
loop_
_entity.id
_entity.type
_entity.pdbx_description
1 polymer ?
#
loop_
_entity_poly.entity_id
_entity_poly.type
_entity_poly.pdbx_seq_one_letter_code
_entity_poly.pdbx_strand_id
1 'polypeptide(L)'
;LEEMLRSTFPFDAISEVGKGIRGADCIQTVRNQFGQECGKIIYESKRTKDFSKDWIEKLKADMRSQGAEVAILVTQAMPRDMERFGERDGVWVCTFSEVKSLAYVLREAVLKVINSAKSQENKGDKMHLLYHYLTSSEFAEQWSAIREGFRAMKTSIQREREAMEKLWKAREKQLEKVLLNAA
;
A
#
# COMPACT_ATOMS: atom_id res chain seq x y z
N LEU A 1 -1.68 9.17 7.78
CA LEU A 1 -1.54 8.75 6.39
C LEU A 1 -0.83 9.85 5.60
N GLU A 2 -1.35 11.04 5.56
CA GLU A 2 -0.83 12.19 4.83
C GLU A 2 0.63 12.52 5.17
N GLU A 3 0.97 12.63 6.45
CA GLU A 3 2.33 12.90 6.91
C GLU A 3 3.32 11.80 6.45
N MET A 4 2.88 10.54 6.49
CA MET A 4 3.65 9.42 5.97
C MET A 4 3.89 9.55 4.46
N LEU A 5 2.86 9.92 3.70
CA LEU A 5 2.98 10.13 2.25
C LEU A 5 3.92 11.31 1.94
N ARG A 6 3.78 12.45 2.63
CA ARG A 6 4.67 13.63 2.48
C ARG A 6 6.13 13.29 2.77
N SER A 7 6.37 12.54 3.84
CA SER A 7 7.74 12.13 4.21
C SER A 7 8.33 11.09 3.25
N THR A 8 7.47 10.24 2.66
CA THR A 8 7.91 9.16 1.75
C THR A 8 8.13 9.66 0.31
N PHE A 9 7.31 10.62 -0.14
CA PHE A 9 7.32 11.14 -1.50
C PHE A 9 7.50 12.66 -1.52
N PRO A 10 8.69 13.17 -1.21
CA PRO A 10 8.93 14.62 -1.04
C PRO A 10 8.75 15.43 -2.32
N PHE A 11 8.80 14.81 -3.49
CA PHE A 11 8.60 15.47 -4.79
C PHE A 11 7.13 15.51 -5.22
N ASP A 12 6.27 14.69 -4.64
CA ASP A 12 4.85 14.65 -4.96
C ASP A 12 4.08 15.71 -4.17
N ALA A 13 2.98 16.20 -4.72
CA ALA A 13 2.08 17.08 -3.97
C ALA A 13 1.02 16.24 -3.24
N ILE A 14 0.97 16.36 -1.93
CA ILE A 14 -0.05 15.71 -1.10
C ILE A 14 -1.03 16.78 -0.63
N SER A 15 -2.28 16.67 -1.03
CA SER A 15 -3.37 17.58 -0.66
C SER A 15 -4.45 16.87 0.13
N GLU A 16 -4.93 17.50 1.20
CA GLU A 16 -6.15 17.07 1.89
C GLU A 16 -7.37 17.35 1.02
N VAL A 17 -8.33 16.45 1.01
CA VAL A 17 -9.66 16.73 0.52
C VAL A 17 -10.43 17.39 1.66
N GLY A 18 -10.83 18.65 1.46
CA GLY A 18 -11.35 19.52 2.54
C GLY A 18 -12.46 18.89 3.37
N LYS A 19 -12.41 19.09 4.68
CA LYS A 19 -13.44 18.65 5.64
C LYS A 19 -14.80 19.22 5.23
N GLY A 20 -15.76 18.34 4.94
CA GLY A 20 -17.12 18.70 4.53
C GLY A 20 -17.44 18.41 3.06
N ILE A 21 -16.46 18.18 2.23
CA ILE A 21 -16.65 17.56 0.92
C ILE A 21 -16.63 16.05 1.16
N ARG A 22 -17.73 15.36 0.87
CA ARG A 22 -17.77 13.89 0.89
C ARG A 22 -16.78 13.42 -0.13
N GLY A 23 -15.69 12.77 0.31
CA GLY A 23 -14.61 12.36 -0.58
C GLY A 23 -13.50 11.62 0.16
N ALA A 24 -12.45 11.30 -0.56
CA ALA A 24 -11.22 10.70 -0.05
C ALA A 24 -10.53 11.59 1.01
N ASP A 25 -9.70 10.97 1.85
CA ASP A 25 -8.95 11.70 2.89
C ASP A 25 -7.84 12.57 2.27
N CYS A 26 -7.11 12.06 1.29
CA CYS A 26 -6.06 12.82 0.61
C CYS A 26 -5.81 12.37 -0.83
N ILE A 27 -5.20 13.25 -1.60
CA ILE A 27 -4.80 13.03 -2.98
C ILE A 27 -3.28 13.24 -3.08
N GLN A 28 -2.59 12.26 -3.65
CA GLN A 28 -1.19 12.35 -4.04
C GLN A 28 -1.13 12.66 -5.53
N THR A 29 -0.66 13.85 -5.90
CA THR A 29 -0.30 14.19 -7.27
C THR A 29 1.13 13.74 -7.52
N VAL A 30 1.26 12.68 -8.29
CA VAL A 30 2.55 12.07 -8.64
C VAL A 30 3.31 12.96 -9.60
N ARG A 31 4.57 13.24 -9.28
CA ARG A 31 5.47 14.05 -10.12
C ARG A 31 6.71 13.27 -10.52
N ASN A 32 7.16 13.52 -11.74
CA ASN A 32 8.45 13.01 -12.22
C ASN A 32 9.61 13.84 -11.67
N GLN A 33 10.85 13.45 -11.98
CA GLN A 33 12.08 14.14 -11.58
C GLN A 33 12.19 15.59 -12.10
N PHE A 34 11.37 15.98 -13.07
CA PHE A 34 11.31 17.34 -13.63
C PHE A 34 10.17 18.16 -13.00
N GLY A 35 9.48 17.65 -11.98
CA GLY A 35 8.36 18.32 -11.33
C GLY A 35 7.05 18.30 -12.12
N GLN A 36 6.99 17.61 -13.27
CA GLN A 36 5.78 17.50 -14.08
C GLN A 36 4.80 16.52 -13.46
N GLU A 37 3.53 16.88 -13.44
CA GLU A 37 2.45 16.01 -12.97
C GLU A 37 2.25 14.82 -13.92
N CYS A 38 2.23 13.63 -13.35
CA CYS A 38 2.11 12.37 -14.07
C CYS A 38 0.79 11.64 -13.79
N GLY A 39 0.10 12.00 -12.74
CA GLY A 39 -1.18 11.39 -12.40
C GLY A 39 -1.49 11.57 -10.92
N LYS A 40 -2.63 11.04 -10.49
CA LYS A 40 -3.11 11.19 -9.12
C LYS A 40 -3.44 9.83 -8.52
N ILE A 41 -3.12 9.67 -7.25
CA ILE A 41 -3.54 8.54 -6.43
C ILE A 41 -4.40 9.11 -5.31
N ILE A 42 -5.60 8.55 -5.13
CA ILE A 42 -6.52 8.99 -4.08
C ILE A 42 -6.54 7.96 -2.95
N TYR A 43 -6.60 8.44 -1.72
CA TYR A 43 -6.56 7.60 -0.52
C TYR A 43 -7.75 7.89 0.37
N GLU A 44 -8.33 6.84 0.90
CA GLU A 44 -9.34 6.87 1.96
C GLU A 44 -8.91 5.94 3.09
N SER A 45 -9.03 6.36 4.35
CA SER A 45 -8.69 5.52 5.50
C SER A 45 -9.92 5.22 6.35
N LYS A 46 -10.04 3.97 6.78
CA LYS A 46 -11.13 3.50 7.63
C LYS A 46 -10.59 2.76 8.86
N ARG A 47 -10.96 3.23 10.05
CA ARG A 47 -10.57 2.63 11.33
C ARG A 47 -11.78 2.00 12.03
N THR A 48 -12.56 1.25 11.28
CA THR A 48 -13.75 0.55 11.80
C THR A 48 -13.44 -0.92 12.03
N LYS A 49 -14.32 -1.61 12.77
CA LYS A 49 -14.17 -3.04 13.08
C LYS A 49 -14.64 -3.93 11.93
N ASP A 50 -15.58 -3.45 11.11
CA ASP A 50 -16.19 -4.22 10.03
C ASP A 50 -15.94 -3.54 8.69
N PHE A 51 -15.68 -4.35 7.65
CA PHE A 51 -15.52 -3.90 6.28
C PHE A 51 -16.89 -3.64 5.64
N SER A 52 -17.03 -2.53 4.91
CA SER A 52 -18.22 -2.24 4.10
C SER A 52 -17.86 -2.15 2.60
N LYS A 53 -18.63 -2.83 1.77
CA LYS A 53 -18.50 -2.76 0.31
C LYS A 53 -18.80 -1.36 -0.24
N ASP A 54 -19.64 -0.59 0.43
CA ASP A 54 -20.00 0.77 0.01
C ASP A 54 -18.80 1.72 -0.03
N TRP A 55 -17.73 1.41 0.70
CA TRP A 55 -16.50 2.21 0.66
C TRP A 55 -15.80 2.12 -0.69
N ILE A 56 -15.85 0.95 -1.32
CA ILE A 56 -15.28 0.72 -2.65
C ILE A 56 -16.01 1.59 -3.68
N GLU A 57 -17.35 1.49 -3.73
CA GLU A 57 -18.16 2.25 -4.68
C GLU A 57 -18.01 3.77 -4.48
N LYS A 58 -17.98 4.21 -3.23
CA LYS A 58 -17.73 5.60 -2.88
C LYS A 58 -16.38 6.09 -3.38
N LEU A 59 -15.32 5.36 -3.05
CA LEU A 59 -13.96 5.74 -3.42
C LEU A 59 -13.75 5.72 -4.95
N LYS A 60 -14.43 4.82 -5.67
CA LYS A 60 -14.49 4.83 -7.14
C LYS A 60 -15.16 6.10 -7.69
N ALA A 61 -16.25 6.53 -7.08
CA ALA A 61 -16.93 7.77 -7.47
C ALA A 61 -16.01 8.98 -7.24
N ASP A 62 -15.34 9.02 -6.09
CA ASP A 62 -14.39 10.07 -5.75
C ASP A 62 -13.18 10.06 -6.69
N MET A 63 -12.63 8.90 -7.02
CA MET A 63 -11.55 8.72 -8.00
C MET A 63 -11.91 9.34 -9.36
N ARG A 64 -13.13 9.07 -9.85
CA ARG A 64 -13.62 9.65 -11.12
C ARG A 64 -13.78 11.16 -11.02
N SER A 65 -14.38 11.65 -9.94
CA SER A 65 -14.63 13.08 -9.75
C SER A 65 -13.34 13.90 -9.64
N GLN A 66 -12.28 13.33 -9.07
CA GLN A 66 -10.98 13.97 -8.89
C GLN A 66 -10.02 13.74 -10.07
N GLY A 67 -10.43 12.93 -11.05
CA GLY A 67 -9.57 12.55 -12.17
C GLY A 67 -8.32 11.79 -11.72
N ALA A 68 -8.47 10.95 -10.70
CA ALA A 68 -7.38 10.12 -10.22
C ALA A 68 -7.32 8.80 -10.98
N GLU A 69 -6.11 8.30 -11.21
CA GLU A 69 -5.85 7.05 -11.93
C GLU A 69 -5.91 5.83 -11.01
N VAL A 70 -5.62 6.00 -9.74
CA VAL A 70 -5.54 4.93 -8.75
C VAL A 70 -6.27 5.33 -7.47
N ALA A 71 -6.98 4.37 -6.88
CA ALA A 71 -7.64 4.52 -5.60
C ALA A 71 -7.12 3.47 -4.60
N ILE A 72 -6.79 3.93 -3.38
CA ILE A 72 -6.31 3.08 -2.29
C ILE A 72 -7.18 3.29 -1.06
N LEU A 73 -7.83 2.21 -0.63
CA LEU A 73 -8.56 2.13 0.62
C LEU A 73 -7.66 1.52 1.71
N VAL A 74 -7.33 2.29 2.72
CA VAL A 74 -6.52 1.85 3.86
C VAL A 74 -7.45 1.50 5.02
N THR A 75 -7.46 0.25 5.45
CA THR A 75 -8.40 -0.19 6.49
C THR A 75 -7.80 -1.24 7.44
N GLN A 76 -8.28 -1.26 8.68
CA GLN A 76 -7.99 -2.35 9.62
C GLN A 76 -8.91 -3.55 9.38
N ALA A 77 -10.16 -3.29 8.97
CA ALA A 77 -11.15 -4.30 8.67
C ALA A 77 -11.00 -4.76 7.21
N MET A 78 -10.22 -5.80 6.99
CA MET A 78 -10.00 -6.36 5.66
C MET A 78 -11.19 -7.19 5.17
N PRO A 79 -11.45 -7.25 3.86
CA PRO A 79 -12.36 -8.24 3.28
C PRO A 79 -11.95 -9.65 3.68
N ARG A 80 -12.91 -10.56 3.85
CA ARG A 80 -12.67 -11.94 4.33
C ARG A 80 -11.70 -12.76 3.46
N ASP A 81 -11.62 -12.44 2.18
CA ASP A 81 -10.79 -13.07 1.16
C ASP A 81 -9.42 -12.38 0.96
N MET A 82 -9.13 -11.34 1.76
CA MET A 82 -7.87 -10.59 1.73
C MET A 82 -7.22 -10.58 3.10
N GLU A 83 -5.93 -10.92 3.16
CA GLU A 83 -5.19 -10.90 4.44
C GLU A 83 -4.61 -9.52 4.76
N ARG A 84 -3.91 -8.89 3.82
CA ARG A 84 -3.11 -7.68 4.05
C ARG A 84 -3.33 -6.60 3.03
N PHE A 85 -3.44 -6.98 1.76
CA PHE A 85 -3.75 -6.11 0.64
C PHE A 85 -4.28 -6.92 -0.54
N GLY A 86 -4.96 -6.25 -1.44
CA GLY A 86 -5.48 -6.82 -2.68
C GLY A 86 -6.20 -5.75 -3.49
N GLU A 87 -6.65 -6.13 -4.67
CA GLU A 87 -7.48 -5.28 -5.52
C GLU A 87 -8.91 -5.82 -5.48
N ARG A 88 -9.88 -4.91 -5.43
CA ARG A 88 -11.29 -5.23 -5.53
C ARG A 88 -12.02 -4.16 -6.33
N ASP A 89 -12.63 -4.55 -7.42
CA ASP A 89 -13.45 -3.68 -8.27
C ASP A 89 -12.74 -2.38 -8.70
N GLY A 90 -11.43 -2.44 -8.98
CA GLY A 90 -10.61 -1.30 -9.39
C GLY A 90 -10.11 -0.41 -8.25
N VAL A 91 -10.29 -0.84 -6.99
CA VAL A 91 -9.76 -0.17 -5.81
C VAL A 91 -8.77 -1.08 -5.09
N TRP A 92 -7.60 -0.56 -4.79
CA TRP A 92 -6.63 -1.24 -3.96
C TRP A 92 -7.02 -1.13 -2.49
N VAL A 93 -7.09 -2.25 -1.80
CA VAL A 93 -7.40 -2.32 -0.37
C VAL A 93 -6.16 -2.81 0.37
N CYS A 94 -5.77 -2.13 1.43
CA CYS A 94 -4.62 -2.56 2.23
C CYS A 94 -4.77 -2.20 3.71
N THR A 95 -3.95 -2.85 4.53
CA THR A 95 -3.80 -2.47 5.94
C THR A 95 -2.89 -1.24 6.08
N PHE A 96 -2.90 -0.60 7.25
CA PHE A 96 -2.02 0.53 7.56
C PHE A 96 -0.52 0.18 7.53
N SER A 97 -0.15 -1.08 7.74
CA SER A 97 1.23 -1.55 7.64
C SER A 97 1.73 -1.66 6.20
N GLU A 98 0.82 -1.89 5.25
CA GLU A 98 1.18 -2.15 3.86
C GLU A 98 1.06 -0.91 2.96
N VAL A 99 0.35 0.13 3.41
CA VAL A 99 0.03 1.30 2.56
C VAL A 99 1.28 1.98 1.99
N LYS A 100 2.36 2.07 2.74
CA LYS A 100 3.60 2.70 2.28
C LYS A 100 4.19 1.96 1.09
N SER A 101 4.30 0.63 1.20
CA SER A 101 4.85 -0.23 0.14
C SER A 101 3.96 -0.25 -1.09
N LEU A 102 2.64 -0.33 -0.88
CA LEU A 102 1.66 -0.31 -1.96
C LEU A 102 1.67 1.04 -2.69
N ALA A 103 1.69 2.15 -1.96
CA ALA A 103 1.78 3.49 -2.53
C ALA A 103 3.04 3.65 -3.39
N TYR A 104 4.18 3.13 -2.93
CA TYR A 104 5.43 3.17 -3.69
C TYR A 104 5.30 2.44 -5.03
N VAL A 105 4.80 1.22 -5.02
CA VAL A 105 4.64 0.42 -6.24
C VAL A 105 3.67 1.05 -7.22
N LEU A 106 2.53 1.52 -6.74
CA LEU A 106 1.51 2.13 -7.59
C LEU A 106 1.97 3.49 -8.15
N ARG A 107 2.72 4.26 -7.37
CA ARG A 107 3.36 5.49 -7.85
C ARG A 107 4.32 5.23 -9.00
N GLU A 108 5.18 4.21 -8.86
CA GLU A 108 6.11 3.81 -9.95
C GLU A 108 5.35 3.32 -11.18
N ALA A 109 4.23 2.61 -11.00
CA ALA A 109 3.37 2.22 -12.12
C ALA A 109 2.82 3.44 -12.87
N VAL A 110 2.30 4.45 -12.15
CA VAL A 110 1.82 5.71 -12.75
C VAL A 110 2.92 6.39 -13.54
N LEU A 111 4.14 6.50 -13.00
CA LEU A 111 5.28 7.10 -13.70
C LEU A 111 5.65 6.33 -14.98
N LYS A 112 5.72 5.01 -14.92
CA LYS A 112 6.06 4.17 -16.08
C LYS A 112 5.03 4.32 -17.20
N VAL A 113 3.74 4.30 -16.88
CA VAL A 113 2.67 4.45 -17.86
C VAL A 113 2.77 5.80 -18.57
N ILE A 114 2.96 6.89 -17.82
CA ILE A 114 3.07 8.22 -18.41
C ILE A 114 4.31 8.37 -19.30
N ASN A 115 5.46 7.83 -18.87
CA ASN A 115 6.66 7.85 -19.66
C ASN A 115 6.51 7.06 -20.96
N SER A 116 5.84 5.92 -20.92
CA SER A 116 5.53 5.12 -22.11
C SER A 116 4.56 5.83 -23.05
N ALA A 117 3.53 6.49 -22.50
CA ALA A 117 2.56 7.27 -23.30
C ALA A 117 3.21 8.48 -24.00
N LYS A 118 4.14 9.17 -23.32
CA LYS A 118 4.89 10.29 -23.90
C LYS A 118 5.76 9.86 -25.09
N SER A 119 6.32 8.64 -25.04
CA SER A 119 7.16 8.11 -26.13
C SER A 119 6.35 7.69 -27.36
N GLN A 120 5.04 7.55 -27.27
CA GLN A 120 4.17 7.07 -28.36
C GLN A 120 3.17 8.11 -28.88
N GLU A 121 3.32 9.40 -28.63
CA GLU A 121 2.47 10.51 -29.14
C GLU A 121 0.93 10.30 -29.15
N ASN A 122 0.43 9.27 -28.47
CA ASN A 122 -1.01 8.97 -28.38
C ASN A 122 -1.60 9.47 -27.06
N LYS A 123 -2.21 10.64 -27.10
CA LYS A 123 -2.90 11.30 -25.97
C LYS A 123 -4.23 10.62 -25.54
N GLY A 124 -4.59 9.46 -26.13
CA GLY A 124 -5.97 8.99 -26.09
C GLY A 124 -6.36 8.14 -24.89
N ASP A 125 -5.49 7.34 -24.29
CA ASP A 125 -5.99 6.31 -23.37
C ASP A 125 -5.03 5.97 -22.22
N LYS A 126 -4.70 6.97 -21.41
CA LYS A 126 -3.86 6.80 -20.21
C LYS A 126 -4.42 5.73 -19.26
N MET A 127 -5.72 5.68 -19.10
CA MET A 127 -6.40 4.71 -18.25
C MET A 127 -6.27 3.29 -18.83
N HIS A 128 -6.37 3.16 -20.14
CA HIS A 128 -6.24 1.86 -20.81
C HIS A 128 -4.80 1.33 -20.71
N LEU A 129 -3.80 2.20 -20.89
CA LEU A 129 -2.39 1.85 -20.71
C LEU A 129 -2.07 1.47 -19.25
N LEU A 130 -2.61 2.21 -18.28
CA LEU A 130 -2.44 1.87 -16.86
C LEU A 130 -3.10 0.53 -16.55
N TYR A 131 -4.32 0.31 -17.01
CA TYR A 131 -5.02 -0.96 -16.86
C TYR A 131 -4.24 -2.12 -17.49
N HIS A 132 -3.77 -1.95 -18.74
CA HIS A 132 -2.97 -2.98 -19.40
C HIS A 132 -1.67 -3.27 -18.67
N TYR A 133 -0.99 -2.25 -18.15
CA TYR A 133 0.22 -2.45 -17.35
C TYR A 133 -0.09 -3.20 -16.06
N LEU A 134 -1.09 -2.76 -15.31
CA LEU A 134 -1.46 -3.38 -14.03
C LEU A 134 -1.99 -4.83 -14.18
N THR A 135 -2.54 -5.16 -15.36
CA THR A 135 -2.98 -6.52 -15.70
C THR A 135 -1.94 -7.32 -16.50
N SER A 136 -0.77 -6.75 -16.78
CA SER A 136 0.29 -7.43 -17.51
C SER A 136 0.98 -8.51 -16.69
N SER A 137 1.54 -9.52 -17.37
CA SER A 137 2.38 -10.54 -16.74
C SER A 137 3.59 -9.92 -16.03
N GLU A 138 4.19 -8.88 -16.61
CA GLU A 138 5.33 -8.17 -16.02
C GLU A 138 4.97 -7.58 -14.63
N PHE A 139 3.83 -6.91 -14.52
CA PHE A 139 3.37 -6.37 -13.24
C PHE A 139 3.05 -7.50 -12.25
N ALA A 140 2.38 -8.57 -12.72
CA ALA A 140 2.05 -9.72 -11.89
C ALA A 140 3.30 -10.43 -11.36
N GLU A 141 4.36 -10.56 -12.19
CA GLU A 141 5.64 -11.14 -11.78
C GLU A 141 6.36 -10.25 -10.74
N GLN A 142 6.45 -8.95 -10.99
CA GLN A 142 7.03 -7.99 -10.03
C GLN A 142 6.29 -8.03 -8.70
N TRP A 143 4.97 -8.06 -8.77
CA TRP A 143 4.11 -8.14 -7.60
C TRP A 143 4.28 -9.46 -6.85
N SER A 144 4.38 -10.58 -7.58
CA SER A 144 4.64 -11.89 -6.99
C SER A 144 5.98 -11.92 -6.27
N ALA A 145 7.03 -11.37 -6.86
CA ALA A 145 8.36 -11.28 -6.26
C ALA A 145 8.35 -10.45 -4.95
N ILE A 146 7.64 -9.31 -4.96
CA ILE A 146 7.48 -8.49 -3.75
C ILE A 146 6.74 -9.27 -2.66
N ARG A 147 5.65 -9.94 -3.02
CA ARG A 147 4.87 -10.76 -2.08
C ARG A 147 5.69 -11.92 -1.49
N GLU A 148 6.50 -12.56 -2.32
CA GLU A 148 7.41 -13.63 -1.86
C GLU A 148 8.48 -13.08 -0.92
N GLY A 149 9.05 -11.91 -1.21
CA GLY A 149 9.97 -11.22 -0.32
C GLY A 149 9.37 -10.93 1.05
N PHE A 150 8.13 -10.43 1.10
CA PHE A 150 7.43 -10.21 2.35
C PHE A 150 7.11 -11.52 3.10
N ARG A 151 6.73 -12.58 2.39
CA ARG A 151 6.53 -13.90 3.01
C ARG A 151 7.81 -14.47 3.59
N ALA A 152 8.92 -14.36 2.86
CA ALA A 152 10.22 -14.78 3.34
C ALA A 152 10.66 -14.01 4.59
N MET A 153 10.46 -12.68 4.59
CA MET A 153 10.75 -11.83 5.75
C MET A 153 9.88 -12.21 6.96
N LYS A 154 8.57 -12.41 6.77
CA LYS A 154 7.66 -12.87 7.82
C LYS A 154 8.14 -14.20 8.43
N THR A 155 8.55 -15.15 7.58
CA THR A 155 9.04 -16.45 8.01
C THR A 155 10.37 -16.31 8.78
N SER A 156 11.27 -15.42 8.34
CA SER A 156 12.52 -15.12 9.05
C SER A 156 12.27 -14.56 10.44
N ILE A 157 11.41 -13.54 10.54
CA ILE A 157 11.02 -12.94 11.83
C ILE A 157 10.41 -13.97 12.76
N GLN A 158 9.56 -14.87 12.24
CA GLN A 158 8.96 -15.93 13.05
C GLN A 158 10.00 -16.90 13.60
N ARG A 159 10.96 -17.31 12.77
CA ARG A 159 12.08 -18.19 13.19
C ARG A 159 12.97 -17.51 14.23
N GLU A 160 13.29 -16.25 14.04
CA GLU A 160 14.05 -15.46 15.02
C GLU A 160 13.33 -15.37 16.36
N ARG A 161 12.03 -15.12 16.34
CA ARG A 161 11.19 -15.07 17.53
C ARG A 161 11.22 -16.41 18.29
N GLU A 162 11.02 -17.52 17.58
CA GLU A 162 11.06 -18.86 18.17
C GLU A 162 12.44 -19.21 18.75
N ALA A 163 13.51 -18.79 18.07
CA ALA A 163 14.88 -18.98 18.56
C ALA A 163 15.13 -18.16 19.84
N MET A 164 14.68 -16.91 19.86
CA MET A 164 14.77 -16.06 21.04
C MET A 164 13.96 -16.58 22.24
N GLU A 165 12.76 -17.08 22.01
CA GLU A 165 11.95 -17.71 23.07
C GLU A 165 12.65 -18.95 23.67
N LYS A 166 13.27 -19.78 22.84
CA LYS A 166 14.05 -20.93 23.33
C LYS A 166 15.25 -20.49 24.17
N LEU A 167 15.94 -19.46 23.72
CA LEU A 167 17.09 -18.89 24.42
C LEU A 167 16.67 -18.31 25.79
N TRP A 168 15.57 -17.58 25.83
CA TRP A 168 15.04 -17.02 27.09
C TRP A 168 14.65 -18.12 28.08
N LYS A 169 13.90 -19.13 27.65
CA LYS A 169 13.56 -20.28 28.48
C LYS A 169 14.80 -21.02 29.02
N ALA A 170 15.85 -21.13 28.23
CA ALA A 170 17.11 -21.73 28.69
C ALA A 170 17.79 -20.88 29.77
N ARG A 171 17.80 -19.55 29.60
CA ARG A 171 18.36 -18.61 30.59
C ARG A 171 17.56 -18.59 31.90
N GLU A 172 16.22 -18.63 31.82
CA GLU A 172 15.36 -18.73 33.01
C GLU A 172 15.68 -19.98 33.82
N LYS A 173 15.81 -21.15 33.15
CA LYS A 173 16.21 -22.39 33.84
C LYS A 173 17.59 -22.34 34.48
N GLN A 174 18.56 -21.65 33.83
CA GLN A 174 19.88 -21.44 34.41
C GLN A 174 19.81 -20.54 35.65
N LEU A 175 19.03 -19.48 35.60
CA LEU A 175 18.82 -18.57 36.72
C LEU A 175 18.18 -19.31 37.91
N GLU A 176 17.12 -20.09 37.65
CA GLU A 176 16.48 -20.92 38.69
C GLU A 176 17.46 -21.88 39.39
N LYS A 177 18.33 -22.56 38.60
CA LYS A 177 19.37 -23.42 39.15
C LYS A 177 20.37 -22.67 40.03
N VAL A 178 20.79 -21.48 39.60
CA VAL A 178 21.71 -20.63 40.39
C VAL A 178 21.05 -20.19 41.69
N LEU A 179 19.79 -19.76 41.64
CA LEU A 179 19.04 -19.37 42.84
C LEU A 179 18.86 -20.53 43.84
N LEU A 180 18.55 -21.72 43.32
CA LEU A 180 18.41 -22.93 44.17
C LEU A 180 19.75 -23.36 44.81
N ASN A 181 20.89 -23.10 44.18
CA ASN A 181 22.19 -23.44 44.74
C ASN A 181 22.77 -22.34 45.66
N ALA A 182 22.14 -21.15 45.70
CA ALA A 182 22.55 -20.03 46.51
C ALA A 182 21.72 -19.89 47.83
N ALA A 183 20.69 -20.72 48.00
CA ALA A 183 19.89 -20.84 49.23
C ALA A 183 20.34 -22.01 50.08
#